data_7c0a19848b796cc8490ab231c98edc42
#
_entry.id   7c0a19848b796cc8490ab231c98edc42
#
_cell.length_a   1.000
_cell.length_b   1.000
_cell.length_c   1.000
_cell.angle_alpha   90.00
_cell.angle_beta   90.00
_cell.angle_gamma   90.00
#
_symmetry.space_group_name_H-M   'P 1'
#
loop_
_entity.id
_entity.type
_entity.pdbx_description
1 polymer ?
#
loop_
_entity_poly.entity_id
_entity_poly.type
_entity_poly.pdbx_seq_one_letter_code
_entity_poly.pdbx_strand_id
1 'polypeptide(L)'
;MKLIQKLAKAKAEIKATKLKKEGRNTYSNYDYFTPSQIEHLVQTVCESNGLLTKFDLIRNNLGVTGQLTVYNIDNDETICFEMATAIPEIKATNIAQQLGGCVTYTERYLKMSAFGITDSNLDFDNSPKTKEPKKPYFTAQMFEKAKAANATIEQIEKKYTLTADMKAKYLEYAKN
;
A
#
# COMPACT_ATOMS: atom_id res chain seq x y z
N MET A 1 11.33 22.16 -27.31
CA MET A 1 11.88 22.25 -25.93
C MET A 1 12.52 20.90 -25.60
N LYS A 2 13.65 20.88 -24.85
CA LYS A 2 14.30 19.60 -24.45
C LYS A 2 13.40 18.80 -23.53
N LEU A 3 13.48 17.47 -23.62
CA LEU A 3 12.67 16.55 -22.79
C LEU A 3 12.74 16.87 -21.29
N ILE A 4 13.95 17.11 -20.76
CA ILE A 4 14.13 17.40 -19.34
C ILE A 4 13.39 18.68 -18.89
N GLN A 5 13.29 19.69 -19.77
CA GLN A 5 12.56 20.92 -19.50
C GLN A 5 11.04 20.69 -19.50
N LYS A 6 10.55 19.88 -20.45
CA LYS A 6 9.13 19.48 -20.50
C LYS A 6 8.74 18.67 -19.26
N LEU A 7 9.59 17.70 -18.86
CA LEU A 7 9.34 16.90 -17.66
C LEU A 7 9.37 17.76 -16.38
N ALA A 8 10.29 18.71 -16.28
CA ALA A 8 10.33 19.66 -15.16
C ALA A 8 9.05 20.51 -15.06
N LYS A 9 8.53 20.95 -16.23
CA LYS A 9 7.26 21.70 -16.30
C LYS A 9 6.08 20.83 -15.88
N ALA A 10 5.98 19.60 -16.39
CA ALA A 10 4.94 18.63 -15.99
C ALA A 10 4.95 18.36 -14.48
N LYS A 11 6.14 18.19 -13.86
CA LYS A 11 6.28 18.05 -12.41
C LYS A 11 5.79 19.28 -11.64
N ALA A 12 6.06 20.48 -12.15
CA ALA A 12 5.58 21.73 -11.53
C ALA A 12 4.05 21.85 -11.59
N GLU A 13 3.43 21.46 -12.71
CA GLU A 13 1.98 21.42 -12.87
C GLU A 13 1.32 20.43 -11.90
N ILE A 14 1.89 19.22 -11.76
CA ILE A 14 1.44 18.22 -10.79
C ILE A 14 1.53 18.77 -9.36
N LYS A 15 2.65 19.38 -9.00
CA LYS A 15 2.84 19.97 -7.66
C LYS A 15 1.81 21.07 -7.35
N ALA A 16 1.36 21.82 -8.36
CA ALA A 16 0.33 22.83 -8.21
C ALA A 16 -1.09 22.24 -8.09
N THR A 17 -1.28 20.98 -8.51
CA THR A 17 -2.57 20.30 -8.47
C THR A 17 -2.84 19.74 -7.08
N LYS A 18 -3.98 20.12 -6.47
CA LYS A 18 -4.42 19.56 -5.19
C LYS A 18 -5.11 18.22 -5.44
N LEU A 19 -4.37 17.13 -5.28
CA LEU A 19 -4.91 15.78 -5.37
C LEU A 19 -5.49 15.32 -4.02
N LYS A 20 -6.69 14.75 -4.07
CA LYS A 20 -7.32 14.07 -2.92
C LYS A 20 -7.25 12.56 -3.17
N LYS A 21 -6.81 11.80 -2.17
CA LYS A 21 -6.75 10.34 -2.24
C LYS A 21 -8.17 9.76 -2.27
N GLU A 22 -8.46 8.91 -3.25
CA GLU A 22 -9.78 8.28 -3.43
C GLU A 22 -9.79 6.79 -3.05
N GLY A 23 -8.61 6.16 -3.03
CA GLY A 23 -8.47 4.78 -2.61
C GLY A 23 -8.39 4.65 -1.09
N ARG A 24 -9.04 3.61 -0.55
CA ARG A 24 -8.99 3.24 0.87
C ARG A 24 -8.53 1.81 1.02
N ASN A 25 -7.41 1.59 1.72
CA ASN A 25 -7.01 0.27 2.18
C ASN A 25 -7.61 0.04 3.57
N THR A 26 -8.65 -0.78 3.64
CA THR A 26 -9.37 -1.06 4.91
C THR A 26 -8.57 -1.97 5.83
N TYR A 27 -7.72 -2.84 5.29
CA TYR A 27 -6.87 -3.74 6.06
C TYR A 27 -5.78 -2.99 6.82
N SER A 28 -5.04 -2.12 6.12
CA SER A 28 -3.95 -1.33 6.71
C SER A 28 -4.39 0.09 7.13
N ASN A 29 -5.68 0.42 6.95
CA ASN A 29 -6.33 1.65 7.40
C ASN A 29 -5.65 2.95 6.91
N TYR A 30 -5.32 3.03 5.62
CA TYR A 30 -4.79 4.24 5.01
C TYR A 30 -5.45 4.57 3.67
N ASP A 31 -5.43 5.86 3.29
CA ASP A 31 -5.89 6.33 2.00
C ASP A 31 -4.71 6.44 1.03
N TYR A 32 -4.93 6.12 -0.25
CA TYR A 32 -3.90 6.14 -1.28
C TYR A 32 -4.44 6.71 -2.60
N PHE A 33 -3.54 7.12 -3.49
CA PHE A 33 -3.90 7.47 -4.85
C PHE A 33 -4.14 6.21 -5.67
N THR A 34 -5.33 6.09 -6.26
CA THR A 34 -5.65 4.94 -7.10
C THR A 34 -4.80 4.93 -8.38
N PRO A 35 -4.59 3.76 -9.02
CA PRO A 35 -3.92 3.70 -10.31
C PRO A 35 -4.58 4.61 -11.36
N SER A 36 -5.92 4.67 -11.39
CA SER A 36 -6.68 5.52 -12.32
C SER A 36 -6.44 7.01 -12.09
N GLN A 37 -6.33 7.45 -10.84
CA GLN A 37 -6.02 8.86 -10.53
C GLN A 37 -4.62 9.23 -11.01
N ILE A 38 -3.62 8.37 -10.75
CA ILE A 38 -2.23 8.61 -11.19
C ILE A 38 -2.15 8.60 -12.70
N GLU A 39 -2.82 7.63 -13.37
CA GLU A 39 -2.88 7.57 -14.82
C GLU A 39 -3.45 8.84 -15.41
N HIS A 40 -4.64 9.25 -14.98
CA HIS A 40 -5.32 10.46 -15.49
C HIS A 40 -4.46 11.73 -15.30
N LEU A 41 -3.86 11.89 -14.12
CA LEU A 41 -3.02 13.04 -13.83
C LEU A 41 -1.78 13.08 -14.73
N VAL A 42 -1.06 11.96 -14.83
CA VAL A 42 0.15 11.88 -15.65
C VAL A 42 -0.18 12.06 -17.12
N GLN A 43 -1.25 11.45 -17.63
CA GLN A 43 -1.68 11.62 -19.01
C GLN A 43 -2.01 13.09 -19.30
N THR A 44 -2.77 13.76 -18.44
CA THR A 44 -3.14 15.17 -18.60
C THR A 44 -1.91 16.08 -18.71
N VAL A 45 -0.92 15.93 -17.83
CA VAL A 45 0.30 16.76 -17.88
C VAL A 45 1.23 16.36 -19.02
N CYS A 46 1.23 15.10 -19.44
CA CYS A 46 1.99 14.65 -20.61
C CYS A 46 1.42 15.27 -21.88
N GLU A 47 0.11 15.23 -22.08
CA GLU A 47 -0.57 15.84 -23.23
C GLU A 47 -0.28 17.34 -23.31
N SER A 48 -0.42 18.08 -22.20
CA SER A 48 -0.18 19.54 -22.16
C SER A 48 1.29 19.93 -22.40
N ASN A 49 2.24 19.03 -22.15
CA ASN A 49 3.67 19.29 -22.30
C ASN A 49 4.34 18.57 -23.48
N GLY A 50 3.56 17.89 -24.34
CA GLY A 50 4.09 17.16 -25.48
C GLY A 50 5.03 16.02 -25.05
N LEU A 51 4.59 15.24 -24.09
CA LEU A 51 5.23 14.02 -23.58
C LEU A 51 4.33 12.81 -23.83
N LEU A 52 4.94 11.64 -23.91
CA LEU A 52 4.26 10.35 -23.94
C LEU A 52 4.95 9.40 -22.97
N THR A 53 4.19 8.56 -22.28
CA THR A 53 4.75 7.50 -21.42
C THR A 53 4.45 6.12 -22.00
N LYS A 54 5.42 5.20 -21.86
CA LYS A 54 5.26 3.78 -22.15
C LYS A 54 5.77 2.97 -20.97
N PHE A 55 4.95 2.03 -20.49
CA PHE A 55 5.34 1.08 -19.45
C PHE A 55 5.62 -0.29 -20.07
N ASP A 56 6.72 -0.92 -19.63
CA ASP A 56 7.08 -2.29 -19.97
C ASP A 56 7.41 -3.07 -18.69
N LEU A 57 7.01 -4.34 -18.64
CA LEU A 57 7.45 -5.27 -17.62
C LEU A 57 8.44 -6.24 -18.25
N ILE A 58 9.70 -6.20 -17.80
CA ILE A 58 10.81 -6.95 -18.37
C ILE A 58 11.23 -8.04 -17.39
N ARG A 59 11.40 -9.26 -17.89
CA ARG A 59 12.00 -10.36 -17.15
C ARG A 59 13.38 -10.67 -17.71
N ASN A 60 14.38 -10.69 -16.84
CA ASN A 60 15.76 -11.04 -17.16
C ASN A 60 16.34 -12.00 -16.11
N ASN A 61 17.62 -12.33 -16.22
CA ASN A 61 18.30 -13.24 -15.29
C ASN A 61 18.40 -12.72 -13.85
N LEU A 62 18.18 -11.41 -13.63
CA LEU A 62 18.20 -10.76 -12.33
C LEU A 62 16.81 -10.67 -11.68
N GLY A 63 15.75 -11.00 -12.41
CA GLY A 63 14.38 -10.94 -11.91
C GLY A 63 13.42 -10.23 -12.83
N VAL A 64 12.39 -9.61 -12.23
CA VAL A 64 11.38 -8.81 -12.94
C VAL A 64 11.62 -7.33 -12.65
N THR A 65 11.64 -6.53 -13.72
CA THR A 65 11.87 -5.08 -13.65
C THR A 65 10.76 -4.37 -14.41
N GLY A 66 10.13 -3.40 -13.76
CA GLY A 66 9.27 -2.44 -14.45
C GLY A 66 10.10 -1.31 -15.03
N GLN A 67 9.76 -0.88 -16.22
CA GLN A 67 10.41 0.19 -16.94
C GLN A 67 9.36 1.18 -17.44
N LEU A 68 9.53 2.46 -17.11
CA LEU A 68 8.70 3.56 -17.63
C LEU A 68 9.57 4.47 -18.49
N THR A 69 9.29 4.52 -19.78
CA THR A 69 9.97 5.42 -20.71
C THR A 69 9.10 6.64 -20.97
N VAL A 70 9.68 7.81 -20.79
CA VAL A 70 9.08 9.11 -21.15
C VAL A 70 9.70 9.59 -22.45
N TYR A 71 8.85 9.83 -23.43
CA TYR A 71 9.23 10.30 -24.77
C TYR A 71 8.91 11.78 -24.92
N ASN A 72 9.77 12.50 -25.64
CA ASN A 72 9.45 13.81 -26.19
C ASN A 72 8.80 13.63 -27.57
N ILE A 73 7.53 14.01 -27.71
CA ILE A 73 6.82 13.82 -29.00
C ILE A 73 7.33 14.70 -30.13
N ASP A 74 8.16 15.72 -29.83
CA ASP A 74 8.71 16.63 -30.85
C ASP A 74 10.03 16.10 -31.46
N ASN A 75 10.67 15.10 -30.81
CA ASN A 75 11.96 14.54 -31.24
C ASN A 75 12.18 13.14 -30.59
N ASP A 76 13.37 12.55 -30.81
CA ASP A 76 13.69 11.20 -30.33
C ASP A 76 14.27 11.16 -28.93
N GLU A 77 14.22 12.26 -28.14
CA GLU A 77 14.69 12.25 -26.75
C GLU A 77 13.82 11.37 -25.87
N THR A 78 14.45 10.52 -25.09
CA THR A 78 13.79 9.65 -24.10
C THR A 78 14.48 9.69 -22.75
N ILE A 79 13.72 9.49 -21.66
CA ILE A 79 14.25 9.20 -20.32
C ILE A 79 13.58 7.94 -19.83
N CYS A 80 14.37 7.00 -19.30
CA CYS A 80 13.90 5.76 -18.73
C CYS A 80 14.01 5.78 -17.21
N PHE A 81 12.97 5.27 -16.53
CA PHE A 81 12.90 5.02 -15.10
C PHE A 81 12.68 3.52 -14.89
N GLU A 82 13.43 2.93 -13.96
CA GLU A 82 13.35 1.50 -13.71
C GLU A 82 13.10 1.22 -12.23
N MET A 83 12.39 0.13 -11.95
CA MET A 83 12.15 -0.36 -10.60
C MET A 83 12.13 -1.88 -10.59
N ALA A 84 12.95 -2.50 -9.73
CA ALA A 84 12.86 -3.92 -9.46
C ALA A 84 11.49 -4.23 -8.84
N THR A 85 10.87 -5.32 -9.30
CA THR A 85 9.55 -5.76 -8.81
C THR A 85 9.50 -7.28 -8.73
N ALA A 86 8.40 -7.81 -8.20
CA ALA A 86 8.17 -9.25 -8.14
C ALA A 86 6.68 -9.54 -8.37
N ILE A 87 6.38 -10.67 -8.99
CA ILE A 87 5.01 -11.16 -9.08
C ILE A 87 4.65 -11.74 -7.71
N PRO A 88 3.68 -11.15 -6.99
CA PRO A 88 3.35 -11.60 -5.63
C PRO A 88 2.59 -12.93 -5.67
N GLU A 89 2.88 -13.82 -4.72
CA GLU A 89 2.05 -14.98 -4.46
C GLU A 89 0.86 -14.59 -3.58
N ILE A 90 -0.31 -14.43 -4.18
CA ILE A 90 -1.54 -14.09 -3.45
C ILE A 90 -2.45 -15.31 -3.41
N LYS A 91 -2.80 -15.77 -2.20
CA LYS A 91 -3.73 -16.88 -1.99
C LYS A 91 -5.08 -16.59 -2.66
N ALA A 92 -5.68 -17.62 -3.23
CA ALA A 92 -6.98 -17.57 -3.93
C ALA A 92 -7.02 -16.71 -5.20
N THR A 93 -5.86 -16.41 -5.83
CA THR A 93 -5.77 -15.76 -7.13
C THR A 93 -5.01 -16.63 -8.12
N ASN A 94 -5.31 -16.48 -9.44
CA ASN A 94 -4.54 -17.14 -10.48
C ASN A 94 -3.34 -16.30 -10.93
N ILE A 95 -2.41 -16.91 -11.67
CA ILE A 95 -1.16 -16.27 -12.13
C ILE A 95 -1.45 -15.01 -12.97
N ALA A 96 -2.51 -15.01 -13.80
CA ALA A 96 -2.86 -13.85 -14.62
C ALA A 96 -3.30 -12.65 -13.76
N GLN A 97 -4.05 -12.90 -12.70
CA GLN A 97 -4.45 -11.86 -11.72
C GLN A 97 -3.23 -11.32 -10.93
N GLN A 98 -2.31 -12.21 -10.54
CA GLN A 98 -1.08 -11.81 -9.85
C GLN A 98 -0.18 -10.96 -10.75
N LEU A 99 -0.06 -11.35 -12.02
CA LEU A 99 0.68 -10.57 -13.03
C LEU A 99 0.02 -9.20 -13.27
N GLY A 100 -1.29 -9.16 -13.45
CA GLY A 100 -2.05 -7.91 -13.61
C GLY A 100 -1.87 -6.97 -12.41
N GLY A 101 -1.92 -7.52 -11.20
CA GLY A 101 -1.63 -6.77 -9.97
C GLY A 101 -0.19 -6.23 -9.93
N CYS A 102 0.80 -7.04 -10.33
CA CYS A 102 2.19 -6.63 -10.42
C CYS A 102 2.38 -5.47 -11.42
N VAL A 103 1.80 -5.57 -12.62
CA VAL A 103 1.82 -4.52 -13.65
C VAL A 103 1.25 -3.21 -13.09
N THR A 104 0.01 -3.24 -12.61
CA THR A 104 -0.70 -2.06 -12.10
C THR A 104 0.03 -1.39 -10.95
N TYR A 105 0.57 -2.19 -10.03
CA TYR A 105 1.33 -1.71 -8.88
C TYR A 105 2.61 -1.02 -9.32
N THR A 106 3.42 -1.71 -10.13
CA THR A 106 4.73 -1.24 -10.57
C THR A 106 4.63 0.01 -11.43
N GLU A 107 3.71 0.03 -12.39
CA GLU A 107 3.47 1.18 -13.25
C GLU A 107 3.07 2.42 -12.45
N ARG A 108 2.14 2.28 -11.49
CA ARG A 108 1.73 3.38 -10.61
C ARG A 108 2.91 3.99 -9.88
N TYR A 109 3.78 3.18 -9.26
CA TYR A 109 4.94 3.69 -8.51
C TYR A 109 6.00 4.32 -9.41
N LEU A 110 6.23 3.76 -10.59
CA LEU A 110 7.13 4.36 -11.57
C LEU A 110 6.61 5.72 -12.05
N LYS A 111 5.31 5.84 -12.35
CA LYS A 111 4.69 7.13 -12.69
C LYS A 111 4.80 8.13 -11.56
N MET A 112 4.52 7.72 -10.32
CA MET A 112 4.68 8.58 -9.15
C MET A 112 6.12 9.07 -9.00
N SER A 113 7.11 8.18 -9.10
CA SER A 113 8.53 8.51 -9.02
C SER A 113 8.98 9.42 -10.16
N ALA A 114 8.66 9.07 -11.41
CA ALA A 114 9.05 9.82 -12.60
C ALA A 114 8.50 11.26 -12.59
N PHE A 115 7.29 11.45 -12.11
CA PHE A 115 6.59 12.74 -12.10
C PHE A 115 6.63 13.47 -10.75
N GLY A 116 7.30 12.92 -9.72
CA GLY A 116 7.47 13.56 -8.42
C GLY A 116 6.20 13.60 -7.58
N ILE A 117 5.32 12.61 -7.74
CA ILE A 117 4.11 12.46 -6.92
C ILE A 117 4.51 11.71 -5.64
N THR A 118 4.35 12.36 -4.48
CA THR A 118 4.70 11.76 -3.19
C THR A 118 3.44 11.30 -2.44
N ASP A 119 3.54 10.17 -1.79
CA ASP A 119 2.51 9.65 -0.89
C ASP A 119 3.11 9.44 0.50
N SER A 120 2.79 10.32 1.45
CA SER A 120 3.31 10.29 2.83
C SER A 120 2.93 9.00 3.59
N ASN A 121 1.92 8.26 3.14
CA ASN A 121 1.55 6.98 3.77
C ASN A 121 2.47 5.82 3.36
N LEU A 122 3.31 6.02 2.34
CA LEU A 122 4.34 5.06 1.93
C LEU A 122 5.68 5.28 2.63
N ASP A 123 5.78 6.33 3.43
CA ASP A 123 6.92 6.58 4.29
C ASP A 123 6.85 5.63 5.51
N PHE A 124 7.84 4.75 5.64
CA PHE A 124 7.92 3.78 6.74
C PHE A 124 7.99 4.47 8.10
N ASP A 125 8.53 5.68 8.17
CA ASP A 125 8.62 6.46 9.40
C ASP A 125 7.26 7.04 9.82
N ASN A 126 6.37 7.28 8.84
CA ASN A 126 5.01 7.75 9.04
C ASN A 126 3.96 6.61 9.05
N SER A 127 4.39 5.37 8.95
CA SER A 127 3.47 4.23 9.08
C SER A 127 2.75 4.34 10.42
N PRO A 128 1.42 4.43 10.47
CA PRO A 128 0.72 4.37 11.75
C PRO A 128 1.18 3.08 12.41
N LYS A 129 1.79 3.20 13.61
CA LYS A 129 2.16 2.03 14.42
C LYS A 129 0.98 1.09 14.34
N THR A 130 1.19 -0.08 13.74
CA THR A 130 0.17 -1.13 13.65
C THR A 130 -0.42 -1.25 15.03
N LYS A 131 -1.65 -0.78 15.22
CA LYS A 131 -2.35 -1.03 16.48
C LYS A 131 -2.38 -2.54 16.56
N GLU A 132 -1.67 -3.10 17.54
CA GLU A 132 -1.76 -4.54 17.81
C GLU A 132 -3.23 -4.92 17.70
N PRO A 133 -3.58 -6.02 17.02
CA PRO A 133 -4.96 -6.43 16.89
C PRO A 133 -5.57 -6.43 18.29
N LYS A 134 -6.59 -5.60 18.51
CA LYS A 134 -7.20 -5.48 19.83
C LYS A 134 -7.63 -6.87 20.24
N LYS A 135 -7.03 -7.40 21.32
CA LYS A 135 -7.42 -8.68 21.86
C LYS A 135 -8.92 -8.66 22.13
N PRO A 136 -9.66 -9.70 21.77
CA PRO A 136 -11.09 -9.77 22.10
C PRO A 136 -11.28 -9.67 23.61
N TYR A 137 -12.41 -9.16 24.05
CA TYR A 137 -12.70 -9.08 25.49
C TYR A 137 -12.97 -10.47 26.05
N PHE A 138 -12.42 -10.73 27.26
CA PHE A 138 -12.76 -11.91 28.06
C PHE A 138 -14.14 -11.71 28.69
N THR A 139 -15.07 -12.62 28.44
CA THR A 139 -16.46 -12.52 28.88
C THR A 139 -16.83 -13.67 29.83
N ALA A 140 -17.91 -13.52 30.60
CA ALA A 140 -18.39 -14.54 31.53
C ALA A 140 -18.69 -15.89 30.86
N GLN A 141 -19.09 -15.90 29.58
CA GLN A 141 -19.30 -17.12 28.79
C GLN A 141 -18.04 -17.96 28.58
N MET A 142 -16.86 -17.37 28.81
CA MET A 142 -15.57 -18.06 28.68
C MET A 142 -15.06 -18.64 30.01
N PHE A 143 -15.73 -18.36 31.13
CA PHE A 143 -15.29 -18.76 32.47
C PHE A 143 -15.16 -20.27 32.63
N GLU A 144 -16.19 -21.01 32.22
CA GLU A 144 -16.20 -22.47 32.30
C GLU A 144 -15.05 -23.09 31.50
N LYS A 145 -14.84 -22.63 30.29
CA LYS A 145 -13.77 -23.10 29.44
C LYS A 145 -12.37 -22.77 29.98
N ALA A 146 -12.21 -21.57 30.54
CA ALA A 146 -10.95 -21.13 31.14
C ALA A 146 -10.65 -21.90 32.42
N LYS A 147 -11.67 -22.19 33.27
CA LYS A 147 -11.55 -23.00 34.50
C LYS A 147 -11.20 -24.46 34.16
N ALA A 148 -11.90 -25.08 33.20
CA ALA A 148 -11.60 -26.43 32.73
C ALA A 148 -10.16 -26.58 32.21
N ALA A 149 -9.61 -25.52 31.63
CA ALA A 149 -8.23 -25.46 31.13
C ALA A 149 -7.20 -25.03 32.20
N ASN A 150 -7.61 -24.82 33.44
CA ASN A 150 -6.78 -24.28 34.54
C ASN A 150 -6.02 -23.01 34.14
N ALA A 151 -6.66 -22.13 33.33
CA ALA A 151 -6.02 -20.95 32.78
C ALA A 151 -5.74 -19.90 33.86
N THR A 152 -4.49 -19.49 33.99
CA THR A 152 -4.12 -18.38 34.87
C THR A 152 -4.52 -17.03 34.30
N ILE A 153 -4.67 -16.03 35.17
CA ILE A 153 -4.98 -14.65 34.74
C ILE A 153 -3.97 -14.16 33.70
N GLU A 154 -2.68 -14.43 33.87
CA GLU A 154 -1.62 -14.04 32.93
C GLU A 154 -1.79 -14.71 31.57
N GLN A 155 -2.23 -15.96 31.52
CA GLN A 155 -2.50 -16.66 30.26
C GLN A 155 -3.73 -16.09 29.55
N ILE A 156 -4.74 -15.67 30.30
CA ILE A 156 -5.95 -15.02 29.78
C ILE A 156 -5.58 -13.63 29.22
N GLU A 157 -4.81 -12.82 29.95
CA GLU A 157 -4.35 -11.49 29.53
C GLU A 157 -3.44 -11.52 28.28
N LYS A 158 -2.74 -12.63 28.03
CA LYS A 158 -2.00 -12.82 26.78
C LYS A 158 -2.91 -12.90 25.55
N LYS A 159 -4.10 -13.47 25.67
CA LYS A 159 -5.01 -13.74 24.55
C LYS A 159 -6.19 -12.77 24.48
N TYR A 160 -6.63 -12.23 25.61
CA TYR A 160 -7.85 -11.44 25.75
C TYR A 160 -7.58 -10.13 26.48
N THR A 161 -8.43 -9.12 26.20
CA THR A 161 -8.51 -7.92 27.03
C THR A 161 -9.35 -8.24 28.26
N LEU A 162 -8.76 -8.15 29.45
CA LEU A 162 -9.40 -8.48 30.73
C LEU A 162 -9.64 -7.20 31.53
N THR A 163 -10.92 -6.87 31.78
CA THR A 163 -11.26 -5.74 32.65
C THR A 163 -11.12 -6.11 34.13
N ALA A 164 -10.91 -5.12 34.99
CA ALA A 164 -10.76 -5.34 36.43
C ALA A 164 -11.98 -6.07 37.03
N ASP A 165 -13.20 -5.74 36.59
CA ASP A 165 -14.46 -6.37 36.99
C ASP A 165 -14.50 -7.86 36.56
N MET A 166 -14.13 -8.16 35.30
CA MET A 166 -14.09 -9.53 34.79
C MET A 166 -13.01 -10.38 35.49
N LYS A 167 -11.88 -9.76 35.84
CA LYS A 167 -10.81 -10.41 36.59
C LYS A 167 -11.30 -10.84 37.97
N ALA A 168 -11.97 -9.96 38.71
CA ALA A 168 -12.54 -10.26 40.03
C ALA A 168 -13.58 -11.37 39.93
N LYS A 169 -14.53 -11.28 39.00
CA LYS A 169 -15.56 -12.30 38.78
C LYS A 169 -15.02 -13.68 38.41
N TYR A 170 -13.98 -13.71 37.55
CA TYR A 170 -13.36 -14.99 37.22
C TYR A 170 -12.61 -15.62 38.36
N LEU A 171 -11.89 -14.83 39.20
CA LEU A 171 -11.21 -15.34 40.40
C LEU A 171 -12.17 -15.91 41.41
N GLU A 172 -13.34 -15.32 41.60
CA GLU A 172 -14.42 -15.83 42.43
C GLU A 172 -15.01 -17.13 41.88
N TYR A 173 -15.32 -17.15 40.57
CA TYR A 173 -15.82 -18.32 39.85
C TYR A 173 -14.84 -19.51 39.88
N ALA A 174 -13.56 -19.25 39.80
CA ALA A 174 -12.53 -20.28 39.80
C ALA A 174 -12.30 -20.95 41.15
N LYS A 175 -12.69 -20.29 42.29
CA LYS A 175 -12.60 -20.82 43.65
C LYS A 175 -13.74 -21.77 44.01
N ASN A 176 -14.90 -21.56 43.39
CA ASN A 176 -16.09 -22.41 43.55
C ASN A 176 -16.08 -23.60 42.57
#